data_da6c291b656a8f56d74a57db07f6ad23
#
_entry.id   da6c291b656a8f56d74a57db07f6ad23
#
_cell.length_a   1.000
_cell.length_b   1.000
_cell.length_c   1.000
_cell.angle_alpha   90.00
_cell.angle_beta   90.00
_cell.angle_gamma   90.00
#
_symmetry.space_group_name_H-M   'P 1'
#
loop_
_entity.id
_entity.type
_entity.pdbx_description
1 polymer ?
#
loop_
_entity_poly.entity_id
_entity_poly.type
_entity_poly.pdbx_seq_one_letter_code
_entity_poly.pdbx_strand_id
1 'polypeptide(L)'
;MAFVFKKISPVRRKVRVAKSERSEKVLADLKAYIDGGYKEPMKWLVRTWKEQAGSFTYSDLYSIATDEPLPGSVFDSWFRSYSEWLTEKMTDSWKDAMLAGWKNNPALEGIKEFTFDSSEARVRSWIQEHGAELVTNCIQEQKSALQYLIAEGQSSGISSAELGRYIRPTIGLTRPQAAANLRHYETLKEQLRKDHPRMTQESIEQKARASAAKYAAKQQRYRAETIARTELAYAYNKGYDESIRQAMNQRLLPIMKKVWSAANTDRVCPVCEDLDGTVLEMDEDFQATRGVRVIRTVSCAGPPIHPRCMCALIYDETGEYMEDSVNSLGENDAMRQEENESQVPAEYIDNYDDFSELTLSQQERGVLEELHTLSVDSGYEYGAVIYDSGNSKPFTSEYESRVDVPKEYADKPGLKIYHAHTNETPFSGKDFEWLTRENVEKVCVISRNGDAFVSYIGNGYRPDINEYREALQEIMADANMSVMGYPGFLGWTYEQRTYMAIREQAYLIARRFGWTLEGGKL
;
A
#
# COMPACT_ATOMS: atom_id res chain seq x y z
N MET A 1 -10.82 30.17 30.04
CA MET A 1 -10.84 29.46 28.76
C MET A 1 -10.23 30.38 27.72
N ALA A 2 -9.02 30.09 27.26
CA ALA A 2 -8.36 30.85 26.20
C ALA A 2 -8.57 30.10 24.88
N PHE A 3 -9.31 30.69 23.96
CA PHE A 3 -9.45 30.14 22.61
C PHE A 3 -8.17 30.43 21.83
N VAL A 4 -7.40 29.36 21.53
CA VAL A 4 -6.27 29.44 20.61
C VAL A 4 -6.84 29.38 19.19
N PHE A 5 -6.93 30.52 18.51
CA PHE A 5 -7.22 30.54 17.08
C PHE A 5 -6.01 29.97 16.32
N LYS A 6 -6.13 28.77 15.81
CA LYS A 6 -5.19 28.25 14.80
C LYS A 6 -5.27 29.19 13.59
N LYS A 7 -4.14 29.83 13.24
CA LYS A 7 -4.03 30.65 12.05
C LYS A 7 -4.33 29.74 10.84
N ILE A 8 -5.53 29.84 10.29
CA ILE A 8 -5.87 29.20 9.02
C ILE A 8 -5.02 29.92 7.98
N SER A 9 -4.10 29.22 7.35
CA SER A 9 -3.37 29.77 6.20
C SER A 9 -4.42 30.26 5.20
N PRO A 10 -4.25 31.47 4.62
CA PRO A 10 -5.21 31.96 3.66
C PRO A 10 -5.33 30.95 2.53
N VAL A 11 -6.54 30.47 2.27
CA VAL A 11 -6.83 29.64 1.09
C VAL A 11 -6.40 30.50 -0.11
N ARG A 12 -5.25 30.17 -0.70
CA ARG A 12 -4.83 30.80 -1.97
C ARG A 12 -5.97 30.56 -2.94
N ARG A 13 -6.54 31.63 -3.50
CA ARG A 13 -7.52 31.50 -4.57
C ARG A 13 -6.86 30.69 -5.68
N LYS A 14 -7.40 29.50 -5.97
CA LYS A 14 -6.94 28.68 -7.09
C LYS A 14 -7.08 29.54 -8.36
N VAL A 15 -5.97 29.79 -9.03
CA VAL A 15 -6.00 30.41 -10.36
C VAL A 15 -6.49 29.32 -11.30
N ARG A 16 -7.51 29.59 -12.09
CA ARG A 16 -8.07 28.67 -13.07
C ARG A 16 -8.01 29.31 -14.46
N VAL A 17 -7.62 28.51 -15.45
CA VAL A 17 -7.59 28.89 -16.86
C VAL A 17 -8.56 28.02 -17.67
N ALA A 18 -9.12 28.61 -18.70
CA ALA A 18 -9.99 27.88 -19.63
C ALA A 18 -9.16 26.95 -20.54
N LYS A 19 -9.77 25.86 -21.01
CA LYS A 19 -9.17 24.98 -21.99
C LYS A 19 -8.83 25.71 -23.27
N SER A 20 -7.68 25.37 -23.85
CA SER A 20 -7.18 25.87 -25.12
C SER A 20 -7.17 24.76 -26.16
N GLU A 21 -7.02 25.09 -27.44
CA GLU A 21 -6.79 24.09 -28.51
C GLU A 21 -5.57 23.20 -28.20
N ARG A 22 -4.56 23.76 -27.54
CA ARG A 22 -3.37 23.02 -27.07
C ARG A 22 -3.75 21.95 -26.05
N SER A 23 -4.60 22.28 -25.07
CA SER A 23 -5.07 21.31 -24.05
C SER A 23 -5.95 20.22 -24.65
N GLU A 24 -6.78 20.56 -25.63
CA GLU A 24 -7.60 19.57 -26.34
C GLU A 24 -6.75 18.60 -27.16
N LYS A 25 -5.70 19.09 -27.84
CA LYS A 25 -4.74 18.24 -28.57
C LYS A 25 -4.03 17.27 -27.64
N VAL A 26 -3.51 17.75 -26.49
CA VAL A 26 -2.82 16.90 -25.51
C VAL A 26 -3.73 15.80 -24.97
N LEU A 27 -4.99 16.12 -24.64
CA LEU A 27 -5.98 15.14 -24.19
C LEU A 27 -6.31 14.10 -25.27
N ALA A 28 -6.41 14.53 -26.54
CA ALA A 28 -6.64 13.64 -27.67
C ALA A 28 -5.47 12.69 -27.91
N ASP A 29 -4.24 13.19 -27.85
CA ASP A 29 -3.00 12.42 -28.02
C ASP A 29 -2.82 11.41 -26.91
N LEU A 30 -3.04 11.79 -25.63
CA LEU A 30 -3.06 10.89 -24.48
C LEU A 30 -4.05 9.76 -24.67
N LYS A 31 -5.29 10.11 -25.06
CA LYS A 31 -6.35 9.12 -25.28
C LYS A 31 -5.98 8.15 -26.41
N ALA A 32 -5.49 8.65 -27.53
CA ALA A 32 -5.09 7.83 -28.68
C ALA A 32 -3.96 6.85 -28.29
N TYR A 33 -2.97 7.33 -27.55
CA TYR A 33 -1.87 6.49 -27.05
C TYR A 33 -2.37 5.35 -26.16
N ILE A 34 -3.18 5.67 -25.15
CA ILE A 34 -3.72 4.67 -24.22
C ILE A 34 -4.61 3.65 -24.97
N ASP A 35 -5.50 4.11 -25.85
CA ASP A 35 -6.40 3.22 -26.61
C ASP A 35 -5.62 2.28 -27.56
N GLY A 36 -4.45 2.70 -28.04
CA GLY A 36 -3.54 1.88 -28.84
C GLY A 36 -2.71 0.89 -28.01
N GLY A 37 -2.26 1.27 -26.81
CA GLY A 37 -1.18 0.59 -26.08
C GLY A 37 -1.61 -0.38 -24.97
N TYR A 38 -2.79 -0.22 -24.36
CA TYR A 38 -3.16 -0.93 -23.13
C TYR A 38 -3.32 -2.45 -23.25
N LYS A 39 -3.53 -2.97 -24.46
CA LYS A 39 -3.93 -4.38 -24.66
C LYS A 39 -2.85 -5.38 -24.29
N GLU A 40 -1.59 -5.10 -24.56
CA GLU A 40 -0.50 -6.02 -24.24
C GLU A 40 -0.23 -6.11 -22.73
N PRO A 41 -0.04 -5.01 -21.98
CA PRO A 41 0.06 -5.08 -20.52
C PRO A 41 -1.15 -5.77 -19.87
N MET A 42 -2.36 -5.53 -20.36
CA MET A 42 -3.58 -6.18 -19.89
C MET A 42 -3.51 -7.71 -20.07
N LYS A 43 -3.13 -8.20 -21.25
CA LYS A 43 -3.05 -9.65 -21.54
C LYS A 43 -2.04 -10.34 -20.62
N TRP A 44 -0.90 -9.71 -20.40
CA TRP A 44 0.15 -10.24 -19.53
C TRP A 44 -0.33 -10.34 -18.08
N LEU A 45 -0.99 -9.32 -17.55
CA LEU A 45 -1.52 -9.34 -16.19
C LEU A 45 -2.59 -10.44 -16.00
N VAL A 46 -3.49 -10.61 -16.99
CA VAL A 46 -4.46 -11.72 -16.95
C VAL A 46 -3.78 -13.08 -16.99
N ARG A 47 -2.66 -13.21 -17.73
CA ARG A 47 -1.86 -14.42 -17.76
C ARG A 47 -1.20 -14.70 -16.41
N THR A 48 -0.59 -13.70 -15.79
CA THR A 48 -0.02 -13.78 -14.44
C THR A 48 -1.03 -14.32 -13.43
N TRP A 49 -2.26 -13.78 -13.42
CA TRP A 49 -3.30 -14.28 -12.51
C TRP A 49 -3.73 -15.73 -12.79
N LYS A 50 -3.73 -16.15 -14.05
CA LYS A 50 -4.01 -17.56 -14.40
C LYS A 50 -2.92 -18.49 -13.92
N GLU A 51 -1.66 -18.10 -14.05
CA GLU A 51 -0.50 -18.85 -13.55
C GLU A 51 -0.53 -18.95 -12.02
N GLN A 52 -0.80 -17.84 -11.32
CA GLN A 52 -1.04 -17.83 -9.88
C GLN A 52 -2.19 -18.75 -9.46
N ALA A 53 -3.30 -18.73 -10.18
CA ALA A 53 -4.43 -19.62 -9.92
C ALA A 53 -4.08 -21.11 -10.15
N GLY A 54 -3.23 -21.40 -11.14
CA GLY A 54 -2.75 -22.74 -11.44
C GLY A 54 -1.83 -23.32 -10.36
N SER A 55 -0.98 -22.51 -9.78
CA SER A 55 -0.04 -22.88 -8.71
C SER A 55 -0.64 -22.83 -7.30
N PHE A 56 -1.84 -22.29 -7.11
CA PHE A 56 -2.47 -22.09 -5.81
C PHE A 56 -2.78 -23.41 -5.11
N THR A 57 -2.25 -23.58 -3.88
CA THR A 57 -2.32 -24.80 -3.08
C THR A 57 -3.26 -24.67 -1.88
N TYR A 58 -3.42 -25.76 -1.13
CA TYR A 58 -4.16 -25.75 0.12
C TYR A 58 -3.39 -25.02 1.25
N SER A 59 -2.04 -25.15 1.24
CA SER A 59 -1.18 -24.43 2.18
C SER A 59 -1.32 -22.91 2.00
N ASP A 60 -1.44 -22.46 0.75
CA ASP A 60 -1.67 -21.04 0.45
C ASP A 60 -2.99 -20.53 1.02
N LEU A 61 -4.04 -21.37 0.97
CA LEU A 61 -5.33 -21.05 1.56
C LEU A 61 -5.21 -20.86 3.08
N TYR A 62 -4.45 -21.73 3.74
CA TYR A 62 -4.19 -21.65 5.18
C TYR A 62 -3.42 -20.37 5.53
N SER A 63 -2.31 -20.10 4.85
CA SER A 63 -1.50 -18.90 5.07
C SER A 63 -2.29 -17.59 4.94
N ILE A 64 -3.21 -17.53 3.96
CA ILE A 64 -4.08 -16.36 3.78
C ILE A 64 -5.11 -16.25 4.90
N ALA A 65 -5.65 -17.39 5.37
CA ALA A 65 -6.67 -17.43 6.41
C ALA A 65 -6.13 -17.01 7.78
N THR A 66 -4.90 -17.40 8.10
CA THR A 66 -4.24 -17.12 9.40
C THR A 66 -3.48 -15.80 9.40
N ASP A 67 -3.23 -15.22 8.23
CA ASP A 67 -2.36 -14.06 8.04
C ASP A 67 -0.90 -14.31 8.46
N GLU A 68 -0.48 -15.57 8.50
CA GLU A 68 0.89 -15.97 8.85
C GLU A 68 1.79 -15.94 7.62
N PRO A 69 2.89 -15.18 7.63
CA PRO A 69 3.92 -15.24 6.60
C PRO A 69 4.78 -16.51 6.84
N LEU A 70 4.42 -17.59 6.17
CA LEU A 70 5.28 -18.78 6.16
C LEU A 70 6.42 -18.60 5.13
N PRO A 71 7.66 -19.03 5.43
CA PRO A 71 8.76 -19.02 4.47
C PRO A 71 8.37 -19.74 3.17
N GLY A 72 8.57 -19.08 2.02
CA GLY A 72 8.11 -19.57 0.72
C GLY A 72 6.61 -19.50 0.52
N SER A 73 5.94 -18.59 1.23
CA SER A 73 4.51 -18.39 1.16
C SER A 73 4.02 -18.02 -0.25
N VAL A 74 2.71 -18.15 -0.44
CA VAL A 74 2.02 -17.69 -1.67
C VAL A 74 2.32 -16.22 -1.98
N PHE A 75 2.58 -15.39 -0.96
CA PHE A 75 2.87 -13.97 -1.13
C PHE A 75 4.23 -13.74 -1.81
N ASP A 76 5.26 -14.52 -1.48
CA ASP A 76 6.56 -14.47 -2.18
C ASP A 76 6.43 -14.90 -3.64
N SER A 77 5.62 -15.92 -3.90
CA SER A 77 5.30 -16.35 -5.26
C SER A 77 4.57 -15.24 -6.05
N TRP A 78 3.59 -14.58 -5.44
CA TRP A 78 2.87 -13.47 -6.08
C TRP A 78 3.76 -12.25 -6.28
N PHE A 79 4.56 -11.91 -5.27
CA PHE A 79 5.52 -10.83 -5.42
C PHE A 79 6.46 -11.08 -6.61
N ARG A 80 7.02 -12.28 -6.73
CA ARG A 80 7.90 -12.67 -7.82
C ARG A 80 7.19 -12.55 -9.16
N SER A 81 6.00 -13.13 -9.30
CA SER A 81 5.24 -13.07 -10.56
C SER A 81 4.81 -11.66 -10.96
N TYR A 82 4.47 -10.80 -10.00
CA TYR A 82 4.20 -9.38 -10.30
C TYR A 82 5.49 -8.61 -10.62
N SER A 83 6.59 -8.88 -9.95
CA SER A 83 7.89 -8.26 -10.24
C SER A 83 8.39 -8.65 -11.64
N GLU A 84 8.24 -9.91 -12.04
CA GLU A 84 8.55 -10.38 -13.40
C GLU A 84 7.67 -9.66 -14.44
N TRP A 85 6.36 -9.58 -14.21
CA TRP A 85 5.46 -8.82 -15.07
C TRP A 85 5.86 -7.35 -15.19
N LEU A 86 6.21 -6.72 -14.08
CA LEU A 86 6.66 -5.33 -14.02
C LEU A 86 7.93 -5.13 -14.83
N THR A 87 8.97 -5.94 -14.55
CA THR A 87 10.30 -5.81 -15.14
C THR A 87 10.28 -6.10 -16.64
N GLU A 88 9.64 -7.19 -17.04
CA GLU A 88 9.67 -7.67 -18.43
C GLU A 88 8.70 -6.93 -19.36
N LYS A 89 7.62 -6.35 -18.83
CA LYS A 89 6.55 -5.84 -19.68
C LYS A 89 6.12 -4.41 -19.33
N MET A 90 5.95 -4.12 -18.06
CA MET A 90 5.39 -2.83 -17.66
C MET A 90 6.43 -1.72 -17.76
N THR A 91 7.68 -1.99 -17.41
CA THR A 91 8.79 -1.02 -17.47
C THR A 91 9.00 -0.50 -18.90
N ASP A 92 9.01 -1.40 -19.90
CA ASP A 92 9.13 -0.98 -21.29
C ASP A 92 7.90 -0.18 -21.76
N SER A 93 6.70 -0.62 -21.37
CA SER A 93 5.46 0.11 -21.66
C SER A 93 5.44 1.51 -21.04
N TRP A 94 5.99 1.69 -19.83
CA TRP A 94 6.13 2.98 -19.19
C TRP A 94 7.15 3.87 -19.92
N LYS A 95 8.32 3.34 -20.28
CA LYS A 95 9.31 4.09 -21.06
C LYS A 95 8.75 4.55 -22.39
N ASP A 96 8.05 3.69 -23.11
CA ASP A 96 7.38 4.03 -24.37
C ASP A 96 6.29 5.10 -24.17
N ALA A 97 5.53 5.03 -23.09
CA ALA A 97 4.52 6.02 -22.73
C ALA A 97 5.15 7.39 -22.40
N MET A 98 6.25 7.40 -21.65
CA MET A 98 7.01 8.63 -21.36
C MET A 98 7.57 9.27 -22.63
N LEU A 99 8.15 8.46 -23.51
CA LEU A 99 8.64 8.93 -24.82
C LEU A 99 7.50 9.49 -25.68
N ALA A 100 6.32 8.89 -25.65
CA ALA A 100 5.13 9.41 -26.34
C ALA A 100 4.66 10.73 -25.73
N GLY A 101 4.64 10.83 -24.40
CA GLY A 101 4.34 12.06 -23.68
C GLY A 101 5.26 13.20 -24.07
N TRP A 102 6.57 12.95 -24.09
CA TRP A 102 7.55 13.92 -24.58
C TRP A 102 7.31 14.33 -26.05
N LYS A 103 7.20 13.36 -26.95
CA LYS A 103 7.04 13.62 -28.39
C LYS A 103 5.79 14.43 -28.73
N ASN A 104 4.74 14.23 -27.95
CA ASN A 104 3.45 14.91 -28.13
C ASN A 104 3.34 16.19 -27.29
N ASN A 105 4.46 16.66 -26.69
CA ASN A 105 4.44 17.84 -25.85
C ASN A 105 4.53 19.13 -26.68
N PRO A 106 3.44 19.92 -26.82
CA PRO A 106 3.44 21.13 -27.64
C PRO A 106 4.37 22.23 -27.12
N ALA A 107 4.73 22.21 -25.80
CA ALA A 107 5.67 23.18 -25.25
C ALA A 107 7.09 22.98 -25.77
N LEU A 108 7.40 21.80 -26.27
CA LEU A 108 8.72 21.45 -26.84
C LEU A 108 8.73 21.43 -28.36
N GLU A 109 7.59 21.76 -29.00
CA GLU A 109 7.49 21.82 -30.45
C GLU A 109 8.42 22.89 -31.03
N GLY A 110 9.35 22.49 -31.91
CA GLY A 110 10.33 23.40 -32.52
C GLY A 110 11.66 23.49 -31.81
N ILE A 111 11.82 22.94 -30.59
CA ILE A 111 13.10 22.90 -29.87
C ILE A 111 13.90 21.68 -30.34
N LYS A 112 14.70 21.86 -31.39
CA LYS A 112 15.46 20.77 -32.04
C LYS A 112 16.64 20.27 -31.23
N GLU A 113 17.16 21.08 -30.35
CA GLU A 113 18.32 20.78 -29.50
C GLU A 113 17.96 19.90 -28.31
N PHE A 114 16.67 19.76 -27.98
CA PHE A 114 16.20 18.96 -26.86
C PHE A 114 15.94 17.50 -27.22
N THR A 115 16.48 16.61 -26.42
CA THR A 115 16.18 15.18 -26.46
C THR A 115 15.88 14.71 -25.05
N PHE A 116 14.75 14.04 -24.86
CA PHE A 116 14.35 13.48 -23.57
C PHE A 116 15.28 12.35 -23.15
N ASP A 117 15.87 12.45 -21.97
CA ASP A 117 16.68 11.40 -21.36
C ASP A 117 15.82 10.54 -20.42
N SER A 118 15.47 9.34 -20.88
CA SER A 118 14.75 8.36 -20.08
C SER A 118 15.63 7.65 -19.03
N SER A 119 16.95 7.88 -19.05
CA SER A 119 17.90 7.33 -18.08
C SER A 119 18.21 8.29 -16.93
N GLU A 120 17.61 9.47 -16.90
CA GLU A 120 17.80 10.42 -15.81
C GLU A 120 17.35 9.84 -14.46
N ALA A 121 18.04 10.24 -13.37
CA ALA A 121 17.83 9.70 -12.03
C ALA A 121 16.36 9.77 -11.58
N ARG A 122 15.68 10.91 -11.79
CA ARG A 122 14.26 11.07 -11.44
C ARG A 122 13.31 10.13 -12.20
N VAL A 123 13.62 9.83 -13.47
CA VAL A 123 12.85 8.87 -14.27
C VAL A 123 13.03 7.47 -13.73
N ARG A 124 14.26 7.08 -13.41
CA ARG A 124 14.59 5.78 -12.84
C ARG A 124 13.96 5.59 -11.46
N SER A 125 14.09 6.58 -10.57
CA SER A 125 13.48 6.57 -9.23
C SER A 125 11.97 6.40 -9.33
N TRP A 126 11.32 7.19 -10.19
CA TRP A 126 9.88 7.05 -10.39
C TRP A 126 9.47 5.64 -10.86
N ILE A 127 10.18 5.05 -11.82
CA ILE A 127 9.90 3.69 -12.30
C ILE A 127 10.02 2.68 -11.15
N GLN A 128 11.03 2.82 -10.29
CA GLN A 128 11.25 1.92 -9.17
C GLN A 128 10.18 2.09 -8.08
N GLU A 129 9.93 3.31 -7.62
CA GLU A 129 8.98 3.63 -6.57
C GLU A 129 7.54 3.28 -6.99
N HIS A 130 7.14 3.77 -8.15
CA HIS A 130 5.80 3.49 -8.70
C HIS A 130 5.59 2.00 -8.98
N GLY A 131 6.64 1.30 -9.46
CA GLY A 131 6.61 -0.14 -9.67
C GLY A 131 6.43 -0.93 -8.38
N ALA A 132 7.15 -0.56 -7.33
CA ALA A 132 7.03 -1.17 -6.02
C ALA A 132 5.62 -0.98 -5.43
N GLU A 133 5.08 0.23 -5.53
CA GLU A 133 3.72 0.55 -5.12
C GLU A 133 2.68 -0.29 -5.89
N LEU A 134 2.78 -0.36 -7.20
CA LEU A 134 1.87 -1.15 -8.04
C LEU A 134 1.85 -2.63 -7.66
N VAL A 135 3.02 -3.24 -7.47
CA VAL A 135 3.15 -4.65 -7.06
C VAL A 135 2.49 -4.87 -5.70
N THR A 136 2.80 -4.03 -4.74
CA THR A 136 2.25 -4.14 -3.38
C THR A 136 0.73 -3.98 -3.37
N ASN A 137 0.20 -2.96 -4.05
CA ASN A 137 -1.24 -2.74 -4.17
C ASN A 137 -1.96 -3.95 -4.81
N CYS A 138 -1.37 -4.53 -5.85
CA CYS A 138 -1.93 -5.74 -6.49
C CYS A 138 -2.01 -6.92 -5.51
N ILE A 139 -0.97 -7.13 -4.70
CA ILE A 139 -0.93 -8.20 -3.70
C ILE A 139 -1.95 -7.96 -2.58
N GLN A 140 -1.98 -6.77 -2.01
CA GLN A 140 -2.88 -6.43 -0.90
C GLN A 140 -4.36 -6.51 -1.29
N GLU A 141 -4.72 -6.01 -2.46
CA GLU A 141 -6.09 -6.14 -2.97
C GLU A 141 -6.48 -7.61 -3.18
N GLN A 142 -5.57 -8.43 -3.70
CA GLN A 142 -5.79 -9.86 -3.92
C GLN A 142 -5.90 -10.60 -2.58
N LYS A 143 -5.01 -10.33 -1.62
CA LYS A 143 -5.06 -10.87 -0.26
C LYS A 143 -6.40 -10.55 0.41
N SER A 144 -6.80 -9.28 0.41
CA SER A 144 -8.07 -8.83 1.00
C SER A 144 -9.29 -9.51 0.35
N ALA A 145 -9.26 -9.75 -0.96
CA ALA A 145 -10.33 -10.46 -1.65
C ALA A 145 -10.43 -11.92 -1.19
N LEU A 146 -9.30 -12.60 -1.06
CA LEU A 146 -9.26 -14.00 -0.67
C LEU A 146 -9.60 -14.19 0.82
N GLN A 147 -9.12 -13.33 1.70
CA GLN A 147 -9.49 -13.33 3.12
C GLN A 147 -11.00 -13.16 3.29
N TYR A 148 -11.62 -12.24 2.53
CA TYR A 148 -13.06 -12.08 2.52
C TYR A 148 -13.79 -13.38 2.11
N LEU A 149 -13.36 -14.04 1.02
CA LEU A 149 -13.97 -15.27 0.54
C LEU A 149 -13.80 -16.45 1.51
N ILE A 150 -12.67 -16.51 2.19
CA ILE A 150 -12.40 -17.53 3.23
C ILE A 150 -13.34 -17.33 4.41
N ALA A 151 -13.47 -16.10 4.92
CA ALA A 151 -14.34 -15.78 6.03
C ALA A 151 -15.82 -16.11 5.71
N GLU A 152 -16.30 -15.73 4.53
CA GLU A 152 -17.65 -16.06 4.08
C GLU A 152 -17.86 -17.58 3.91
N GLY A 153 -16.88 -18.29 3.37
CA GLY A 153 -16.92 -19.74 3.21
C GLY A 153 -16.97 -20.47 4.56
N GLN A 154 -16.18 -20.03 5.53
CA GLN A 154 -16.18 -20.59 6.89
C GLN A 154 -17.51 -20.35 7.60
N SER A 155 -18.05 -19.14 7.52
CA SER A 155 -19.36 -18.80 8.11
C SER A 155 -20.52 -19.60 7.50
N SER A 156 -20.41 -19.98 6.24
CA SER A 156 -21.40 -20.75 5.49
C SER A 156 -21.21 -22.26 5.62
N GLY A 157 -20.21 -22.73 6.40
CA GLY A 157 -19.92 -24.15 6.59
C GLY A 157 -19.45 -24.88 5.33
N ILE A 158 -18.88 -24.15 4.36
CA ILE A 158 -18.34 -24.73 3.12
C ILE A 158 -17.06 -25.49 3.45
N SER A 159 -16.93 -26.71 2.93
CA SER A 159 -15.70 -27.49 3.12
C SER A 159 -14.49 -26.80 2.47
N SER A 160 -13.31 -26.95 3.08
CA SER A 160 -12.07 -26.35 2.57
C SER A 160 -11.76 -26.76 1.12
N ALA A 161 -12.13 -27.98 0.73
CA ALA A 161 -11.93 -28.47 -0.65
C ALA A 161 -12.86 -27.76 -1.66
N GLU A 162 -14.09 -27.48 -1.27
CA GLU A 162 -15.05 -26.72 -2.09
C GLU A 162 -14.66 -25.25 -2.16
N LEU A 163 -14.25 -24.68 -1.03
CA LEU A 163 -13.75 -23.32 -0.93
C LEU A 163 -12.54 -23.11 -1.85
N GLY A 164 -11.57 -24.01 -1.84
CA GLY A 164 -10.41 -23.94 -2.76
C GLY A 164 -10.81 -23.98 -4.24
N ARG A 165 -11.81 -24.80 -4.61
CA ARG A 165 -12.33 -24.84 -6.00
C ARG A 165 -13.04 -23.55 -6.41
N TYR A 166 -13.69 -22.88 -5.45
CA TYR A 166 -14.36 -21.60 -5.68
C TYR A 166 -13.36 -20.43 -5.76
N ILE A 167 -12.34 -20.42 -4.89
CA ILE A 167 -11.36 -19.34 -4.79
C ILE A 167 -10.43 -19.26 -6.00
N ARG A 168 -9.91 -20.38 -6.52
CA ARG A 168 -8.95 -20.37 -7.62
C ARG A 168 -9.33 -19.47 -8.80
N PRO A 169 -10.54 -19.52 -9.36
CA PRO A 169 -10.93 -18.64 -10.47
C PRO A 169 -11.09 -17.16 -10.07
N THR A 170 -11.09 -16.83 -8.78
CA THR A 170 -11.23 -15.45 -8.28
C THR A 170 -9.88 -14.78 -8.01
N ILE A 171 -8.76 -15.48 -8.13
CA ILE A 171 -7.42 -14.90 -8.01
C ILE A 171 -7.27 -13.77 -9.02
N GLY A 172 -6.75 -12.63 -8.58
CA GLY A 172 -6.69 -11.41 -9.37
C GLY A 172 -7.93 -10.52 -9.29
N LEU A 173 -8.92 -10.82 -8.43
CA LEU A 173 -10.05 -9.93 -8.15
C LEU A 173 -9.77 -9.04 -6.93
N THR A 174 -10.39 -7.86 -6.90
CA THR A 174 -10.48 -7.04 -5.69
C THR A 174 -11.59 -7.56 -4.77
N ARG A 175 -11.57 -7.17 -3.48
CA ARG A 175 -12.61 -7.56 -2.52
C ARG A 175 -14.05 -7.26 -3.00
N PRO A 176 -14.39 -6.07 -3.54
CA PRO A 176 -15.73 -5.81 -4.08
C PRO A 176 -16.10 -6.72 -5.25
N GLN A 177 -15.14 -7.05 -6.14
CA GLN A 177 -15.35 -7.96 -7.26
C GLN A 177 -15.57 -9.40 -6.77
N ALA A 178 -14.77 -9.86 -5.81
CA ALA A 178 -14.92 -11.17 -5.18
C ALA A 178 -16.28 -11.31 -4.48
N ALA A 179 -16.71 -10.28 -3.75
CA ALA A 179 -18.04 -10.23 -3.13
C ALA A 179 -19.17 -10.27 -4.17
N ALA A 180 -19.04 -9.55 -5.28
CA ALA A 180 -20.02 -9.61 -6.37
C ALA A 180 -20.05 -10.99 -7.04
N ASN A 181 -18.89 -11.64 -7.18
CA ASN A 181 -18.78 -12.98 -7.73
C ASN A 181 -19.45 -14.03 -6.82
N LEU A 182 -19.25 -13.92 -5.49
CA LEU A 182 -19.89 -14.80 -4.51
C LEU A 182 -21.42 -14.64 -4.55
N ARG A 183 -21.92 -13.40 -4.54
CA ARG A 183 -23.36 -13.15 -4.69
C ARG A 183 -23.93 -13.76 -5.97
N HIS A 184 -23.22 -13.62 -7.09
CA HIS A 184 -23.63 -14.25 -8.35
C HIS A 184 -23.72 -15.77 -8.24
N TYR A 185 -22.74 -16.40 -7.59
CA TYR A 185 -22.72 -17.85 -7.34
C TYR A 185 -23.93 -18.30 -6.50
N GLU A 186 -24.19 -17.66 -5.36
CA GLU A 186 -25.28 -18.02 -4.45
C GLU A 186 -26.66 -17.75 -5.09
N THR A 187 -26.85 -16.60 -5.71
CA THR A 187 -28.11 -16.27 -6.42
C THR A 187 -28.43 -17.31 -7.50
N LEU A 188 -27.42 -17.74 -8.26
CA LEU A 188 -27.64 -18.75 -9.29
C LEU A 188 -27.97 -20.13 -8.70
N LYS A 189 -27.36 -20.50 -7.56
CA LYS A 189 -27.72 -21.75 -6.85
C LYS A 189 -29.17 -21.74 -6.42
N GLU A 190 -29.64 -20.65 -5.84
CA GLU A 190 -31.03 -20.50 -5.40
C GLU A 190 -32.00 -20.56 -6.60
N GLN A 191 -31.65 -19.86 -7.68
CA GLN A 191 -32.46 -19.85 -8.91
C GLN A 191 -32.54 -21.24 -9.53
N LEU A 192 -31.41 -21.97 -9.65
CA LEU A 192 -31.40 -23.33 -10.19
C LEU A 192 -32.19 -24.32 -9.32
N ARG A 193 -32.18 -24.18 -7.99
CA ARG A 193 -33.01 -24.99 -7.09
C ARG A 193 -34.49 -24.75 -7.32
N LYS A 194 -34.89 -23.50 -7.51
CA LYS A 194 -36.27 -23.10 -7.74
C LYS A 194 -36.78 -23.55 -9.11
N ASP A 195 -36.00 -23.31 -10.17
CA ASP A 195 -36.42 -23.55 -11.56
C ASP A 195 -36.30 -25.03 -11.95
N HIS A 196 -35.41 -25.78 -11.26
CA HIS A 196 -35.13 -27.20 -11.53
C HIS A 196 -35.17 -28.06 -10.25
N PRO A 197 -36.36 -28.28 -9.63
CA PRO A 197 -36.47 -28.99 -8.33
C PRO A 197 -35.95 -30.43 -8.33
N ARG A 198 -35.80 -31.04 -9.53
CA ARG A 198 -35.27 -32.41 -9.70
C ARG A 198 -33.79 -32.47 -9.95
N MET A 199 -33.09 -31.33 -10.07
CA MET A 199 -31.67 -31.29 -10.27
C MET A 199 -30.93 -31.66 -8.97
N THR A 200 -29.89 -32.50 -9.08
CA THR A 200 -29.09 -32.88 -7.91
C THR A 200 -28.32 -31.67 -7.40
N GLN A 201 -28.05 -31.64 -6.10
CA GLN A 201 -27.25 -30.57 -5.46
C GLN A 201 -25.88 -30.42 -6.12
N GLU A 202 -25.22 -31.53 -6.45
CA GLU A 202 -23.94 -31.54 -7.14
C GLU A 202 -23.99 -30.86 -8.53
N SER A 203 -25.03 -31.16 -9.32
CA SER A 203 -25.27 -30.51 -10.61
C SER A 203 -25.51 -29.02 -10.50
N ILE A 204 -26.26 -28.58 -9.48
CA ILE A 204 -26.51 -27.17 -9.20
C ILE A 204 -25.19 -26.47 -8.90
N GLU A 205 -24.39 -27.03 -8.00
CA GLU A 205 -23.09 -26.46 -7.62
C GLU A 205 -22.12 -26.41 -8.77
N GLN A 206 -22.05 -27.47 -9.58
CA GLN A 206 -21.19 -27.50 -10.78
C GLN A 206 -21.57 -26.39 -11.76
N LYS A 207 -22.85 -26.22 -12.05
CA LYS A 207 -23.33 -25.15 -12.96
C LYS A 207 -23.07 -23.77 -12.38
N ALA A 208 -23.35 -23.56 -11.09
CA ALA A 208 -23.12 -22.28 -10.45
C ALA A 208 -21.63 -21.93 -10.41
N ARG A 209 -20.73 -22.88 -10.09
CA ARG A 209 -19.27 -22.68 -10.15
C ARG A 209 -18.79 -22.35 -11.56
N ALA A 210 -19.27 -23.05 -12.58
CA ALA A 210 -18.90 -22.78 -13.96
C ALA A 210 -19.32 -21.36 -14.41
N SER A 211 -20.49 -20.90 -13.97
CA SER A 211 -20.96 -19.53 -14.24
C SER A 211 -20.15 -18.49 -13.47
N ALA A 212 -19.88 -18.72 -12.18
CA ALA A 212 -19.05 -17.84 -11.36
C ALA A 212 -17.62 -17.70 -11.91
N ALA A 213 -17.04 -18.81 -12.39
CA ALA A 213 -15.71 -18.77 -13.04
C ALA A 213 -15.70 -17.93 -14.33
N LYS A 214 -16.75 -18.01 -15.16
CA LYS A 214 -16.90 -17.14 -16.35
C LYS A 214 -17.05 -15.67 -15.95
N TYR A 215 -17.80 -15.40 -14.89
CA TYR A 215 -17.98 -14.04 -14.37
C TYR A 215 -16.66 -13.50 -13.79
N ALA A 216 -15.91 -14.30 -13.02
CA ALA A 216 -14.60 -13.94 -12.53
C ALA A 216 -13.63 -13.59 -13.69
N ALA A 217 -13.59 -14.39 -14.75
CA ALA A 217 -12.75 -14.13 -15.91
C ALA A 217 -13.10 -12.81 -16.62
N LYS A 218 -14.38 -12.41 -16.62
CA LYS A 218 -14.80 -11.09 -17.13
C LYS A 218 -14.32 -9.97 -16.21
N GLN A 219 -14.45 -10.13 -14.91
CA GLN A 219 -14.00 -9.15 -13.92
C GLN A 219 -12.48 -8.99 -13.93
N GLN A 220 -11.71 -10.09 -14.06
CA GLN A 220 -10.25 -10.06 -14.20
C GLN A 220 -9.84 -9.24 -15.43
N ARG A 221 -10.45 -9.47 -16.58
CA ARG A 221 -10.16 -8.69 -17.80
C ARG A 221 -10.45 -7.20 -17.61
N TYR A 222 -11.58 -6.86 -16.99
CA TYR A 222 -11.93 -5.47 -16.70
C TYR A 222 -10.92 -4.82 -15.74
N ARG A 223 -10.50 -5.54 -14.69
CA ARG A 223 -9.48 -5.04 -13.74
C ARG A 223 -8.13 -4.86 -14.43
N ALA A 224 -7.68 -5.84 -15.19
CA ALA A 224 -6.42 -5.76 -15.92
C ALA A 224 -6.41 -4.61 -16.95
N GLU A 225 -7.51 -4.40 -17.65
CA GLU A 225 -7.67 -3.22 -18.53
C GLU A 225 -7.60 -1.92 -17.74
N THR A 226 -8.25 -1.87 -16.57
CA THR A 226 -8.24 -0.68 -15.72
C THR A 226 -6.83 -0.35 -15.26
N ILE A 227 -6.08 -1.34 -14.76
CA ILE A 227 -4.68 -1.18 -14.35
C ILE A 227 -3.85 -0.71 -15.55
N ALA A 228 -3.85 -1.45 -16.66
CA ALA A 228 -3.02 -1.13 -17.81
C ALA A 228 -3.28 0.29 -18.35
N ARG A 229 -4.53 0.72 -18.45
CA ARG A 229 -4.89 2.07 -18.90
C ARG A 229 -4.43 3.15 -17.92
N THR A 230 -4.57 2.91 -16.63
CA THR A 230 -4.17 3.86 -15.59
C THR A 230 -2.65 4.01 -15.58
N GLU A 231 -1.93 2.91 -15.66
CA GLU A 231 -0.47 2.89 -15.67
C GLU A 231 0.13 3.59 -16.90
N LEU A 232 -0.45 3.39 -18.08
CA LEU A 232 -0.03 4.12 -19.26
C LEU A 232 -0.32 5.62 -19.16
N ALA A 233 -1.44 6.01 -18.53
CA ALA A 233 -1.74 7.41 -18.28
C ALA A 233 -0.76 8.06 -17.30
N TYR A 234 -0.37 7.33 -16.23
CA TYR A 234 0.68 7.77 -15.31
C TYR A 234 1.99 8.03 -16.05
N ALA A 235 2.49 7.04 -16.76
CA ALA A 235 3.77 7.14 -17.45
C ALA A 235 3.77 8.22 -18.54
N TYR A 236 2.68 8.34 -19.30
CA TYR A 236 2.55 9.39 -20.32
C TYR A 236 2.62 10.79 -19.70
N ASN A 237 1.83 11.05 -18.65
CA ASN A 237 1.88 12.34 -17.95
C ASN A 237 3.23 12.57 -17.25
N LYS A 238 3.86 11.52 -16.73
CA LYS A 238 5.20 11.62 -16.13
C LYS A 238 6.26 12.00 -17.18
N GLY A 239 6.23 11.37 -18.35
CA GLY A 239 7.13 11.73 -19.45
C GLY A 239 6.90 13.15 -19.95
N TYR A 240 5.64 13.57 -19.94
CA TYR A 240 5.26 14.95 -20.28
C TYR A 240 5.84 15.96 -19.28
N ASP A 241 5.63 15.74 -17.96
CA ASP A 241 6.19 16.58 -16.88
C ASP A 241 7.72 16.58 -16.89
N GLU A 242 8.32 15.40 -16.97
CA GLU A 242 9.77 15.24 -16.90
C GLU A 242 10.49 15.88 -18.08
N SER A 243 9.90 15.82 -19.29
CA SER A 243 10.48 16.48 -20.46
C SER A 243 10.53 18.01 -20.32
N ILE A 244 9.54 18.62 -19.68
CA ILE A 244 9.54 20.05 -19.35
C ILE A 244 10.65 20.35 -18.35
N ARG A 245 10.77 19.55 -17.26
CA ARG A 245 11.81 19.75 -16.25
C ARG A 245 13.22 19.64 -16.82
N GLN A 246 13.47 18.64 -17.68
CA GLN A 246 14.76 18.48 -18.35
C GLN A 246 15.06 19.66 -19.28
N ALA A 247 14.09 20.15 -20.05
CA ALA A 247 14.26 21.30 -20.93
C ALA A 247 14.51 22.61 -20.15
N MET A 248 13.81 22.80 -19.01
CA MET A 248 14.08 23.93 -18.11
C MET A 248 15.49 23.87 -17.52
N ASN A 249 15.93 22.70 -17.04
CA ASN A 249 17.27 22.49 -16.50
C ASN A 249 18.37 22.77 -17.55
N GLN A 250 18.09 22.48 -18.83
CA GLN A 250 18.96 22.80 -19.96
C GLN A 250 18.84 24.27 -20.43
N ARG A 251 18.00 25.07 -19.77
CA ARG A 251 17.71 26.48 -20.15
C ARG A 251 17.12 26.64 -21.55
N LEU A 252 16.45 25.60 -22.05
CA LEU A 252 15.76 25.63 -23.35
C LEU A 252 14.31 26.12 -23.20
N LEU A 253 13.75 26.11 -21.98
CA LEU A 253 12.47 26.67 -21.62
C LEU A 253 12.62 27.63 -20.43
N PRO A 254 11.79 28.68 -20.35
CA PRO A 254 11.67 29.50 -19.14
C PRO A 254 11.04 28.66 -17.99
N ILE A 255 10.92 29.27 -16.82
CA ILE A 255 10.17 28.67 -15.72
C ILE A 255 8.71 28.50 -16.15
N MET A 256 8.23 27.26 -16.04
CA MET A 256 6.87 26.88 -16.45
C MET A 256 5.98 26.66 -15.21
N LYS A 257 4.70 26.82 -15.39
CA LYS A 257 3.67 26.38 -14.42
C LYS A 257 2.91 25.21 -14.99
N LYS A 258 2.44 24.32 -14.12
CA LYS A 258 1.61 23.18 -14.52
C LYS A 258 0.14 23.46 -14.30
N VAL A 259 -0.67 23.07 -15.28
CA VAL A 259 -2.13 23.25 -15.29
C VAL A 259 -2.80 21.89 -15.42
N TRP A 260 -3.76 21.60 -14.56
CA TRP A 260 -4.59 20.41 -14.70
C TRP A 260 -5.60 20.60 -15.84
N SER A 261 -5.60 19.71 -16.81
CA SER A 261 -6.63 19.67 -17.84
C SER A 261 -7.46 18.39 -17.71
N ALA A 262 -8.71 18.53 -17.30
CA ALA A 262 -9.62 17.39 -17.18
C ALA A 262 -10.00 16.83 -18.55
N ALA A 263 -10.28 15.53 -18.61
CA ALA A 263 -10.70 14.88 -19.85
C ALA A 263 -11.93 15.56 -20.46
N ASN A 264 -11.94 15.73 -21.78
CA ASN A 264 -13.06 16.34 -22.47
C ASN A 264 -14.16 15.31 -22.79
N THR A 265 -14.86 14.84 -21.74
CA THR A 265 -15.94 13.85 -21.87
C THR A 265 -17.08 14.18 -20.92
N ASP A 266 -18.30 13.74 -21.27
CA ASP A 266 -19.51 13.87 -20.43
C ASP A 266 -19.42 13.07 -19.11
N ARG A 267 -18.32 12.38 -18.86
CA ARG A 267 -18.10 11.49 -17.71
C ARG A 267 -16.90 11.88 -16.85
N VAL A 268 -16.54 13.16 -16.84
CA VAL A 268 -15.52 13.67 -15.92
C VAL A 268 -16.02 13.50 -14.49
N CYS A 269 -15.16 12.94 -13.62
CA CYS A 269 -15.55 12.80 -12.22
C CYS A 269 -15.50 14.17 -11.50
N PRO A 270 -16.31 14.38 -10.44
CA PRO A 270 -16.34 15.66 -9.73
C PRO A 270 -14.99 16.12 -9.20
N VAL A 271 -14.09 15.19 -8.85
CA VAL A 271 -12.73 15.49 -8.39
C VAL A 271 -11.89 16.10 -9.52
N CYS A 272 -11.90 15.49 -10.71
CA CYS A 272 -11.17 16.00 -11.86
C CYS A 272 -11.78 17.32 -12.38
N GLU A 273 -13.10 17.46 -12.31
CA GLU A 273 -13.80 18.71 -12.65
C GLU A 273 -13.41 19.85 -11.70
N ASP A 274 -13.27 19.57 -10.39
CA ASP A 274 -12.80 20.57 -9.40
C ASP A 274 -11.34 20.98 -9.65
N LEU A 275 -10.51 20.11 -10.20
CA LEU A 275 -9.12 20.40 -10.52
C LEU A 275 -8.94 21.09 -11.87
N ASP A 276 -9.92 21.02 -12.78
CA ASP A 276 -9.80 21.54 -14.14
C ASP A 276 -9.42 23.02 -14.16
N GLY A 277 -8.40 23.36 -14.92
CA GLY A 277 -7.85 24.70 -15.04
C GLY A 277 -7.04 25.18 -13.83
N THR A 278 -6.81 24.36 -12.79
CA THR A 278 -5.96 24.73 -11.65
C THR A 278 -4.52 24.87 -12.08
N VAL A 279 -3.90 26.03 -11.78
CA VAL A 279 -2.51 26.37 -12.10
C VAL A 279 -1.67 26.29 -10.83
N LEU A 280 -0.53 25.59 -10.91
CA LEU A 280 0.43 25.41 -9.81
C LEU A 280 1.87 25.59 -10.31
N GLU A 281 2.77 25.88 -9.36
CA GLU A 281 4.21 25.75 -9.61
C GLU A 281 4.61 24.30 -9.86
N MET A 282 5.75 24.08 -10.51
CA MET A 282 6.20 22.73 -10.93
C MET A 282 6.29 21.72 -9.77
N ASP A 283 6.67 22.19 -8.57
CA ASP A 283 6.90 21.35 -7.40
C ASP A 283 5.74 21.34 -6.38
N GLU A 284 4.65 22.06 -6.69
CA GLU A 284 3.43 22.03 -5.86
C GLU A 284 2.52 20.86 -6.25
N ASP A 285 1.84 20.27 -5.29
CA ASP A 285 0.87 19.21 -5.50
C ASP A 285 -0.56 19.74 -5.66
N PHE A 286 -1.30 19.14 -6.59
CA PHE A 286 -2.74 19.35 -6.71
C PHE A 286 -3.46 18.77 -5.50
N GLN A 287 -4.35 19.56 -4.91
CA GLN A 287 -5.16 19.18 -3.76
C GLN A 287 -6.60 18.98 -4.19
N ALA A 288 -7.12 17.76 -4.07
CA ALA A 288 -8.50 17.45 -4.39
C ALA A 288 -9.23 16.91 -3.15
N THR A 289 -10.50 17.25 -3.05
CA THR A 289 -11.35 16.79 -1.96
C THR A 289 -12.24 15.63 -2.45
N ARG A 290 -12.14 14.46 -1.83
CA ARG A 290 -12.89 13.27 -2.21
C ARG A 290 -13.82 12.82 -1.07
N GLY A 291 -15.08 12.56 -1.39
CA GLY A 291 -16.05 11.88 -0.53
C GLY A 291 -17.31 12.72 -0.23
N VAL A 292 -18.42 12.01 0.02
CA VAL A 292 -19.73 12.61 0.34
C VAL A 292 -20.02 12.56 1.84
N ARG A 293 -19.52 11.54 2.55
CA ARG A 293 -19.70 11.36 4.01
C ARG A 293 -18.41 11.54 4.80
N VAL A 294 -17.27 11.21 4.20
CA VAL A 294 -15.93 11.48 4.77
C VAL A 294 -15.17 12.25 3.72
N ILE A 295 -14.84 13.49 4.03
CA ILE A 295 -14.08 14.39 3.16
C ILE A 295 -12.60 14.06 3.35
N ARG A 296 -11.95 13.52 2.31
CA ARG A 296 -10.51 13.27 2.29
C ARG A 296 -9.86 14.20 1.28
N THR A 297 -8.80 14.87 1.68
CA THR A 297 -7.93 15.59 0.76
C THR A 297 -6.92 14.61 0.19
N VAL A 298 -6.87 14.51 -1.12
CA VAL A 298 -5.88 13.71 -1.85
C VAL A 298 -4.91 14.68 -2.51
N SER A 299 -3.61 14.45 -2.29
CA SER A 299 -2.52 15.21 -2.90
C SER A 299 -1.89 14.41 -4.03
N CYS A 300 -1.58 15.05 -5.15
CA CYS A 300 -0.87 14.41 -6.26
C CYS A 300 -0.10 15.43 -7.10
N ALA A 301 1.05 15.02 -7.61
CA ALA A 301 1.88 15.87 -8.48
C ALA A 301 1.23 16.17 -9.84
N GLY A 302 0.34 15.27 -10.31
CA GLY A 302 -0.39 15.40 -11.57
C GLY A 302 -1.32 14.20 -11.80
N PRO A 303 -2.09 14.18 -12.92
CA PRO A 303 -2.95 13.06 -13.25
C PRO A 303 -2.16 11.80 -13.63
N PRO A 304 -2.76 10.59 -13.41
CA PRO A 304 -4.10 10.29 -12.93
C PRO A 304 -4.28 10.43 -11.41
N ILE A 305 -5.46 10.83 -10.94
CA ILE A 305 -5.80 10.86 -9.50
C ILE A 305 -6.72 9.70 -9.08
N HIS A 306 -7.18 8.91 -10.03
CA HIS A 306 -8.03 7.74 -9.82
C HIS A 306 -7.90 6.75 -10.98
N PRO A 307 -8.28 5.47 -10.81
CA PRO A 307 -8.29 4.51 -11.90
C PRO A 307 -9.07 5.00 -13.13
N ARG A 308 -8.50 4.80 -14.33
CA ARG A 308 -9.05 5.23 -15.64
C ARG A 308 -9.21 6.75 -15.78
N CYS A 309 -8.48 7.55 -15.02
CA CYS A 309 -8.40 8.99 -15.25
C CYS A 309 -7.72 9.27 -16.61
N MET A 310 -8.30 10.16 -17.37
CA MET A 310 -7.82 10.57 -18.71
C MET A 310 -7.48 12.05 -18.78
N CYS A 311 -7.16 12.64 -17.62
CA CYS A 311 -6.72 14.02 -17.52
C CYS A 311 -5.24 14.14 -17.88
N ALA A 312 -4.82 15.33 -18.29
CA ALA A 312 -3.45 15.63 -18.66
C ALA A 312 -2.93 16.90 -17.95
N LEU A 313 -1.60 17.05 -17.92
CA LEU A 313 -0.96 18.33 -17.58
C LEU A 313 -0.78 19.17 -18.83
N ILE A 314 -0.91 20.49 -18.66
CA ILE A 314 -0.54 21.49 -19.63
C ILE A 314 0.44 22.45 -18.94
N TYR A 315 1.37 23.02 -19.66
CA TYR A 315 2.37 23.91 -19.12
C TYR A 315 2.24 25.31 -19.69
N ASP A 316 2.34 26.29 -18.80
CA ASP A 316 2.28 27.71 -19.11
C ASP A 316 3.56 28.40 -18.72
N GLU A 317 3.99 29.38 -19.52
CA GLU A 317 5.24 30.10 -19.34
C GLU A 317 5.10 31.18 -18.27
N THR A 318 6.08 31.28 -17.37
CA THR A 318 6.17 32.38 -16.40
C THR A 318 7.08 33.51 -16.88
N GLY A 319 7.88 33.28 -17.90
CA GLY A 319 8.85 34.23 -18.46
C GLY A 319 10.20 34.31 -17.72
N GLU A 320 10.38 33.52 -16.64
CA GLU A 320 11.60 33.50 -15.84
C GLU A 320 12.39 32.21 -16.07
N TYR A 321 13.72 32.29 -16.09
CA TYR A 321 14.61 31.13 -16.14
C TYR A 321 15.04 30.73 -14.72
N MET A 322 15.27 29.45 -14.48
CA MET A 322 15.80 28.93 -13.20
C MET A 322 17.29 29.28 -13.12
N GLU A 323 17.65 30.37 -12.42
CA GLU A 323 19.05 30.83 -12.33
C GLU A 323 19.91 30.06 -11.30
N ASP A 324 19.32 29.48 -10.23
CA ASP A 324 20.08 29.05 -9.04
C ASP A 324 19.98 27.56 -8.65
N SER A 325 19.32 26.70 -9.41
CA SER A 325 19.15 25.29 -8.99
C SER A 325 20.29 24.35 -9.42
N VAL A 326 21.26 24.83 -10.19
CA VAL A 326 22.35 23.99 -10.70
C VAL A 326 23.39 23.66 -9.61
N ASN A 327 23.51 24.48 -8.57
CA ASN A 327 24.51 24.27 -7.51
C ASN A 327 24.00 23.40 -6.34
N SER A 328 22.69 23.22 -6.16
CA SER A 328 22.13 22.41 -5.08
C SER A 328 21.85 20.95 -5.45
N LEU A 329 21.77 20.63 -6.75
CA LEU A 329 21.53 19.27 -7.24
C LEU A 329 22.80 18.43 -7.38
N GLY A 330 23.97 19.09 -7.54
CA GLY A 330 25.26 18.42 -7.71
C GLY A 330 25.80 17.74 -6.44
N GLU A 331 25.48 18.26 -5.25
CA GLU A 331 25.94 17.67 -3.99
C GLU A 331 25.06 16.52 -3.48
N ASN A 332 23.75 16.55 -3.76
CA ASN A 332 22.85 15.48 -3.37
C ASN A 332 22.87 14.27 -4.33
N ASP A 333 23.15 14.48 -5.62
CA ASP A 333 23.26 13.39 -6.60
C ASP A 333 24.60 12.64 -6.50
N ALA A 334 25.67 13.29 -6.08
CA ALA A 334 26.96 12.62 -5.83
C ALA A 334 26.88 11.66 -4.62
N MET A 335 26.12 12.00 -3.59
CA MET A 335 25.86 11.09 -2.45
C MET A 335 24.93 9.92 -2.80
N ARG A 336 24.04 10.08 -3.79
CA ARG A 336 23.12 9.00 -4.24
C ARG A 336 23.73 8.05 -5.27
N GLN A 337 24.81 8.41 -5.95
CA GLN A 337 25.44 7.55 -6.97
C GLN A 337 26.36 6.47 -6.39
N GLU A 338 26.85 6.60 -5.16
CA GLU A 338 27.69 5.59 -4.50
C GLU A 338 26.88 4.46 -3.79
N GLU A 339 25.56 4.59 -3.65
CA GLU A 339 24.72 3.61 -2.92
C GLU A 339 24.01 2.57 -3.81
N ASN A 340 24.32 2.48 -5.11
CA ASN A 340 23.58 1.62 -6.05
C ASN A 340 24.30 0.33 -6.43
N GLU A 341 24.91 -0.37 -5.49
CA GLU A 341 25.25 -1.79 -5.68
C GLU A 341 24.81 -2.62 -4.47
N SER A 342 23.75 -3.42 -4.70
CA SER A 342 23.48 -4.72 -4.11
C SER A 342 23.36 -4.84 -2.59
N GLN A 343 22.31 -5.49 -2.18
CA GLN A 343 22.00 -6.00 -0.84
C GLN A 343 21.65 -4.89 0.15
N VAL A 344 20.44 -5.01 0.71
CA VAL A 344 20.10 -4.28 1.92
C VAL A 344 21.24 -4.54 2.91
N PRO A 345 22.02 -3.55 3.31
CA PRO A 345 22.99 -3.74 4.38
C PRO A 345 22.23 -4.24 5.60
N ALA A 346 22.76 -5.23 6.31
CA ALA A 346 22.19 -5.69 7.58
C ALA A 346 21.93 -4.52 8.54
N GLU A 347 22.70 -3.44 8.44
CA GLU A 347 22.54 -2.17 9.15
C GLU A 347 21.15 -1.53 9.04
N TYR A 348 20.43 -1.70 7.91
CA TYR A 348 19.07 -1.14 7.77
C TYR A 348 17.99 -1.96 8.49
N ILE A 349 18.25 -3.24 8.72
CA ILE A 349 17.33 -4.12 9.45
C ILE A 349 17.53 -3.95 10.96
N ASP A 350 18.76 -3.65 11.40
CA ASP A 350 19.14 -3.52 12.80
C ASP A 350 19.20 -2.06 13.31
N ASN A 351 18.88 -1.06 12.47
CA ASN A 351 18.96 0.34 12.87
C ASN A 351 17.68 0.77 13.61
N TYR A 352 17.81 1.03 14.92
CA TYR A 352 16.75 1.47 15.83
C TYR A 352 16.68 3.00 15.98
N ASP A 353 17.18 3.78 15.01
CA ASP A 353 17.25 5.24 15.10
C ASP A 353 15.89 5.92 15.35
N ASP A 354 14.78 5.21 15.03
CA ASP A 354 13.40 5.67 15.26
C ASP A 354 12.87 5.32 16.66
N PHE A 355 13.63 4.55 17.47
CA PHE A 355 13.23 4.13 18.80
C PHE A 355 14.11 4.79 19.87
N SER A 356 13.51 5.18 20.98
CA SER A 356 14.26 5.62 22.15
C SER A 356 15.04 4.45 22.77
N GLU A 357 16.09 4.74 23.50
CA GLU A 357 16.86 3.73 24.22
C GLU A 357 15.98 2.95 25.22
N LEU A 358 16.18 1.64 25.27
CA LEU A 358 15.37 0.71 26.06
C LEU A 358 15.57 0.91 27.57
N THR A 359 14.53 1.31 28.28
CA THR A 359 14.51 1.53 29.73
C THR A 359 13.68 0.47 30.44
N LEU A 360 14.32 -0.63 30.84
CA LEU A 360 13.70 -1.73 31.58
C LEU A 360 14.35 -1.91 32.95
N SER A 361 13.55 -2.13 34.00
CA SER A 361 14.03 -2.58 35.31
C SER A 361 14.59 -4.00 35.21
N GLN A 362 15.40 -4.40 36.22
CA GLN A 362 15.94 -5.76 36.28
C GLN A 362 14.84 -6.84 36.34
N GLN A 363 13.72 -6.55 36.99
CA GLN A 363 12.55 -7.46 37.02
C GLN A 363 11.91 -7.62 35.62
N GLU A 364 11.73 -6.52 34.91
CA GLU A 364 11.14 -6.54 33.57
C GLU A 364 12.03 -7.27 32.57
N ARG A 365 13.35 -7.08 32.63
CA ARG A 365 14.34 -7.84 31.85
C ARG A 365 14.24 -9.34 32.12
N GLY A 366 14.21 -9.73 33.38
CA GLY A 366 14.12 -11.15 33.77
C GLY A 366 12.82 -11.80 33.27
N VAL A 367 11.68 -11.08 33.27
CA VAL A 367 10.42 -11.57 32.71
C VAL A 367 10.56 -11.79 31.20
N LEU A 368 11.09 -10.82 30.45
CA LEU A 368 11.25 -10.96 29.01
C LEU A 368 12.25 -12.07 28.63
N GLU A 369 13.35 -12.23 29.35
CA GLU A 369 14.31 -13.33 29.14
C GLU A 369 13.66 -14.71 29.35
N GLU A 370 12.83 -14.85 30.42
CA GLU A 370 12.07 -16.09 30.68
C GLU A 370 11.08 -16.38 29.55
N LEU A 371 10.29 -15.38 29.11
CA LEU A 371 9.32 -15.54 28.05
C LEU A 371 10.00 -15.87 26.71
N HIS A 372 11.11 -15.24 26.40
CA HIS A 372 11.91 -15.52 25.22
C HIS A 372 12.37 -16.98 25.20
N THR A 373 12.95 -17.47 26.29
CA THR A 373 13.41 -18.85 26.41
C THR A 373 12.26 -19.83 26.19
N LEU A 374 11.13 -19.61 26.87
CA LEU A 374 9.93 -20.48 26.74
C LEU A 374 9.39 -20.48 25.30
N SER A 375 9.35 -19.32 24.66
CA SER A 375 8.86 -19.19 23.28
C SER A 375 9.77 -19.85 22.25
N VAL A 376 11.08 -19.69 22.39
CA VAL A 376 12.07 -20.33 21.50
C VAL A 376 12.04 -21.85 21.63
N ASP A 377 11.91 -22.36 22.87
CA ASP A 377 11.94 -23.80 23.16
C ASP A 377 10.66 -24.52 22.72
N SER A 378 9.49 -23.86 22.84
CA SER A 378 8.18 -24.49 22.54
C SER A 378 7.65 -24.19 21.15
N GLY A 379 8.03 -23.05 20.55
CA GLY A 379 7.43 -22.53 19.30
C GLY A 379 6.08 -21.85 19.49
N TYR A 380 5.67 -21.56 20.77
CA TYR A 380 4.44 -20.84 21.07
C TYR A 380 4.72 -19.46 21.65
N GLU A 381 3.77 -18.52 21.49
CA GLU A 381 3.84 -17.25 22.21
C GLU A 381 3.52 -17.43 23.70
N TYR A 382 4.35 -16.79 24.53
CA TYR A 382 4.16 -16.73 25.98
C TYR A 382 3.95 -15.30 26.43
N GLY A 383 3.10 -15.11 27.42
CA GLY A 383 2.86 -13.84 28.06
C GLY A 383 3.04 -13.91 29.57
N ALA A 384 3.32 -12.75 30.16
CA ALA A 384 3.27 -12.53 31.60
C ALA A 384 2.77 -11.11 31.88
N VAL A 385 2.27 -10.87 33.07
CA VAL A 385 1.83 -9.53 33.49
C VAL A 385 2.42 -9.17 34.84
N ILE A 386 2.73 -7.88 35.00
CA ILE A 386 3.05 -7.25 36.29
C ILE A 386 1.94 -6.22 36.56
N TYR A 387 1.47 -6.12 37.80
CA TYR A 387 0.42 -5.20 38.24
C TYR A 387 0.72 -4.74 39.68
N ASP A 388 0.04 -3.71 40.16
CA ASP A 388 0.35 -3.04 41.44
C ASP A 388 0.55 -3.98 42.65
N SER A 389 -0.20 -5.08 42.72
CA SER A 389 -0.17 -6.00 43.86
C SER A 389 0.54 -7.32 43.58
N GLY A 390 1.20 -7.50 42.43
CA GLY A 390 1.91 -8.74 42.11
C GLY A 390 2.23 -8.93 40.62
N ASN A 391 2.55 -10.17 40.27
CA ASN A 391 2.82 -10.60 38.91
C ASN A 391 2.21 -11.99 38.63
N SER A 392 2.01 -12.32 37.37
CA SER A 392 1.64 -13.68 36.95
C SER A 392 2.89 -14.56 36.81
N LYS A 393 2.66 -15.89 36.75
CA LYS A 393 3.58 -16.80 36.10
C LYS A 393 3.43 -16.64 34.59
N PRO A 394 4.42 -17.09 33.77
CA PRO A 394 4.22 -17.19 32.33
C PRO A 394 2.99 -18.01 31.96
N PHE A 395 2.24 -17.55 30.96
CA PHE A 395 1.07 -18.23 30.40
C PHE A 395 1.17 -18.27 28.88
N THR A 396 0.50 -19.24 28.27
CA THR A 396 0.41 -19.35 26.80
C THR A 396 -1.01 -19.78 26.43
N SER A 397 -1.42 -19.41 25.21
CA SER A 397 -2.65 -19.88 24.59
C SER A 397 -2.40 -21.08 23.65
N GLU A 398 -1.16 -21.59 23.61
CA GLU A 398 -0.70 -22.66 22.72
C GLU A 398 -0.87 -22.34 21.21
N TYR A 399 -0.75 -21.06 20.86
CA TYR A 399 -0.72 -20.57 19.48
C TYR A 399 0.67 -19.99 19.15
N GLU A 400 1.08 -20.15 17.89
CA GLU A 400 2.36 -19.66 17.38
C GLU A 400 2.40 -18.13 17.21
N SER A 401 1.26 -17.46 17.14
CA SER A 401 1.14 -16.03 16.81
C SER A 401 0.14 -15.27 17.67
N ARG A 402 -0.20 -15.82 18.85
CA ARG A 402 -1.16 -15.19 19.75
C ARG A 402 -1.00 -15.68 21.17
N VAL A 403 -0.99 -14.76 22.12
CA VAL A 403 -1.18 -15.04 23.53
C VAL A 403 -2.26 -14.13 24.10
N ASP A 404 -3.25 -14.73 24.78
CA ASP A 404 -4.35 -14.01 25.40
C ASP A 404 -4.06 -13.79 26.89
N VAL A 405 -4.16 -12.56 27.37
CA VAL A 405 -4.05 -12.26 28.81
C VAL A 405 -5.25 -12.91 29.54
N PRO A 406 -5.00 -13.80 30.53
CA PRO A 406 -6.07 -14.45 31.28
C PRO A 406 -7.00 -13.44 31.96
N LYS A 407 -8.30 -13.72 31.96
CA LYS A 407 -9.35 -12.82 32.50
C LYS A 407 -9.07 -12.37 33.95
N GLU A 408 -8.45 -13.22 34.75
CA GLU A 408 -8.10 -12.92 36.13
C GLU A 408 -7.10 -11.79 36.31
N TYR A 409 -6.32 -11.48 35.24
CA TYR A 409 -5.34 -10.39 35.21
C TYR A 409 -5.79 -9.18 34.41
N ALA A 410 -6.69 -9.36 33.46
CA ALA A 410 -7.06 -8.34 32.47
C ALA A 410 -7.55 -7.00 33.06
N ASP A 411 -8.18 -7.06 34.25
CA ASP A 411 -8.75 -5.89 34.93
C ASP A 411 -7.95 -5.43 36.14
N LYS A 412 -6.70 -5.93 36.31
CA LYS A 412 -5.85 -5.50 37.42
C LYS A 412 -5.35 -4.06 37.21
N PRO A 413 -5.29 -3.24 38.26
CA PRO A 413 -4.74 -1.88 38.16
C PRO A 413 -3.22 -1.92 37.97
N GLY A 414 -2.69 -0.90 37.29
CA GLY A 414 -1.26 -0.77 37.00
C GLY A 414 -0.72 -1.89 36.11
N LEU A 415 -1.53 -2.39 35.19
CA LEU A 415 -1.20 -3.56 34.38
C LEU A 415 -0.12 -3.26 33.37
N LYS A 416 0.97 -4.04 33.43
CA LYS A 416 2.05 -4.06 32.45
C LYS A 416 2.06 -5.45 31.80
N ILE A 417 2.00 -5.48 30.48
CA ILE A 417 1.86 -6.72 29.71
C ILE A 417 3.17 -7.01 28.99
N TYR A 418 3.64 -8.23 29.11
CA TYR A 418 4.86 -8.74 28.49
C TYR A 418 4.50 -9.95 27.65
N HIS A 419 5.02 -10.06 26.43
CA HIS A 419 4.88 -11.27 25.64
C HIS A 419 6.06 -11.47 24.69
N ALA A 420 6.26 -12.73 24.26
CA ALA A 420 7.30 -13.13 23.33
C ALA A 420 6.68 -13.53 21.99
N HIS A 421 7.20 -12.96 20.91
CA HIS A 421 6.88 -13.37 19.55
C HIS A 421 7.70 -14.59 19.13
N THR A 422 7.09 -15.51 18.38
CA THR A 422 7.78 -16.66 17.78
C THR A 422 8.56 -16.31 16.52
N ASN A 423 8.43 -15.07 16.04
CA ASN A 423 9.11 -14.50 14.88
C ASN A 423 9.94 -13.27 15.23
N GLU A 424 10.57 -12.64 14.26
CA GLU A 424 11.45 -11.48 14.46
C GLU A 424 10.71 -10.15 14.48
N THR A 425 9.37 -10.14 14.43
CA THR A 425 8.60 -8.90 14.31
C THR A 425 8.56 -8.10 15.62
N PRO A 426 8.61 -6.75 15.54
CA PRO A 426 8.33 -5.85 16.66
C PRO A 426 6.82 -5.85 17.01
N PHE A 427 6.34 -4.83 17.69
CA PHE A 427 4.92 -4.63 17.98
C PHE A 427 4.06 -4.72 16.72
N SER A 428 3.00 -5.50 16.80
CA SER A 428 1.87 -5.41 15.87
C SER A 428 0.84 -4.37 16.34
N GLY A 429 -0.03 -3.93 15.45
CA GLY A 429 -1.13 -3.05 15.83
C GLY A 429 -2.04 -3.61 16.94
N LYS A 430 -2.11 -4.95 17.07
CA LYS A 430 -2.90 -5.61 18.13
C LYS A 430 -2.25 -5.48 19.52
N ASP A 431 -0.94 -5.43 19.58
CA ASP A 431 -0.22 -5.30 20.86
C ASP A 431 -0.47 -3.93 21.48
N PHE A 432 -0.51 -2.91 20.65
CA PHE A 432 -0.85 -1.55 21.08
C PHE A 432 -2.33 -1.39 21.51
N GLU A 433 -3.24 -2.25 21.05
CA GLU A 433 -4.65 -2.20 21.41
C GLU A 433 -4.85 -2.29 22.95
N TRP A 434 -3.94 -2.96 23.66
CA TRP A 434 -3.98 -3.00 25.11
C TRP A 434 -3.82 -1.62 25.76
N LEU A 435 -3.05 -0.72 25.18
CA LEU A 435 -2.85 0.64 25.71
C LEU A 435 -4.11 1.54 25.61
N THR A 436 -5.15 1.11 24.94
CA THR A 436 -6.45 1.82 24.95
C THR A 436 -7.22 1.63 26.26
N ARG A 437 -6.85 0.65 27.09
CA ARG A 437 -7.50 0.38 28.38
C ARG A 437 -6.90 1.23 29.48
N GLU A 438 -7.74 1.81 30.34
CA GLU A 438 -7.33 2.71 31.41
C GLU A 438 -6.39 2.08 32.45
N ASN A 439 -6.54 0.77 32.70
CA ASN A 439 -5.74 0.04 33.68
C ASN A 439 -4.39 -0.45 33.14
N VAL A 440 -4.11 -0.30 31.83
CA VAL A 440 -2.85 -0.72 31.20
C VAL A 440 -1.87 0.45 31.13
N GLU A 441 -0.70 0.27 31.72
CA GLU A 441 0.36 1.28 31.76
C GLU A 441 1.40 1.08 30.67
N LYS A 442 1.78 -0.19 30.40
CA LYS A 442 2.90 -0.54 29.55
C LYS A 442 2.63 -1.84 28.79
N VAL A 443 3.10 -1.93 27.57
CA VAL A 443 3.19 -3.18 26.80
C VAL A 443 4.63 -3.39 26.36
N CYS A 444 5.14 -4.61 26.54
CA CYS A 444 6.50 -5.01 26.19
C CYS A 444 6.46 -6.27 25.33
N VAL A 445 7.26 -6.30 24.28
CA VAL A 445 7.39 -7.44 23.38
C VAL A 445 8.87 -7.83 23.30
N ILE A 446 9.15 -9.12 23.28
CA ILE A 446 10.46 -9.65 22.88
C ILE A 446 10.30 -10.51 21.64
N SER A 447 11.05 -10.22 20.60
CA SER A 447 11.05 -10.98 19.36
C SER A 447 11.99 -12.18 19.43
N ARG A 448 11.84 -13.11 18.49
CA ARG A 448 12.63 -14.36 18.46
C ARG A 448 14.15 -14.13 18.40
N ASN A 449 14.61 -13.04 17.81
CA ASN A 449 16.03 -12.68 17.73
C ASN A 449 16.57 -11.98 19.01
N GLY A 450 15.74 -11.83 20.05
CA GLY A 450 16.08 -11.22 21.32
C GLY A 450 15.99 -9.70 21.35
N ASP A 451 15.38 -9.08 20.35
CA ASP A 451 15.10 -7.64 20.37
C ASP A 451 13.87 -7.38 21.24
N ALA A 452 13.98 -6.44 22.15
CA ALA A 452 12.89 -6.03 23.02
C ALA A 452 12.34 -4.67 22.62
N PHE A 453 11.02 -4.53 22.71
CA PHE A 453 10.28 -3.32 22.39
C PHE A 453 9.34 -2.98 23.53
N VAL A 454 9.23 -1.70 23.86
CA VAL A 454 8.43 -1.19 24.98
C VAL A 454 7.60 -0.02 24.49
N SER A 455 6.30 0.00 24.82
CA SER A 455 5.46 1.16 24.60
C SER A 455 4.59 1.48 25.79
N TYR A 456 4.43 2.79 26.05
CA TYR A 456 3.58 3.32 27.10
C TYR A 456 3.07 4.72 26.72
N ILE A 457 1.98 5.14 27.35
CA ILE A 457 1.28 6.37 26.96
C ILE A 457 2.07 7.63 27.31
N GLY A 458 2.77 7.64 28.47
CA GLY A 458 3.48 8.84 28.93
C GLY A 458 2.56 10.05 29.04
N ASN A 459 2.90 11.12 28.30
CA ASN A 459 2.08 12.32 28.17
C ASN A 459 1.14 12.28 26.94
N GLY A 460 1.06 11.15 26.26
CA GLY A 460 0.26 10.96 25.05
C GLY A 460 -1.24 10.87 25.32
N TYR A 461 -1.98 10.79 24.23
CA TYR A 461 -3.43 10.66 24.24
C TYR A 461 -3.82 9.17 24.29
N ARG A 462 -4.82 8.82 25.09
CA ARG A 462 -5.43 7.47 25.15
C ARG A 462 -6.74 7.49 24.35
N PRO A 463 -6.76 6.93 23.13
CA PRO A 463 -7.98 6.80 22.34
C PRO A 463 -8.91 5.73 22.95
N ASP A 464 -10.20 5.81 22.66
CA ASP A 464 -11.06 4.63 22.83
C ASP A 464 -10.73 3.57 21.78
N ILE A 465 -11.23 2.34 22.01
CA ILE A 465 -10.90 1.19 21.15
C ILE A 465 -11.39 1.35 19.70
N ASN A 466 -12.47 2.06 19.45
CA ASN A 466 -12.99 2.25 18.10
C ASN A 466 -12.17 3.29 17.35
N GLU A 467 -11.87 4.41 18.01
CA GLU A 467 -10.97 5.44 17.51
C GLU A 467 -9.59 4.86 17.18
N TYR A 468 -9.05 4.01 18.06
CA TYR A 468 -7.79 3.31 17.81
C TYR A 468 -7.86 2.43 16.55
N ARG A 469 -8.88 1.60 16.42
CA ARG A 469 -9.03 0.68 15.28
C ARG A 469 -9.26 1.41 13.96
N GLU A 470 -9.95 2.53 13.96
CA GLU A 470 -10.09 3.37 12.77
C GLU A 470 -8.74 3.98 12.37
N ALA A 471 -8.00 4.54 13.33
CA ALA A 471 -6.66 5.07 13.09
C ALA A 471 -5.68 3.98 12.62
N LEU A 472 -5.76 2.77 13.18
CA LEU A 472 -4.90 1.65 12.80
C LEU A 472 -5.05 1.27 11.33
N GLN A 473 -6.26 1.33 10.76
CA GLN A 473 -6.46 1.04 9.33
C GLN A 473 -5.77 2.06 8.42
N GLU A 474 -5.77 3.34 8.81
CA GLU A 474 -5.05 4.39 8.09
C GLU A 474 -3.53 4.21 8.23
N ILE A 475 -3.06 3.98 9.44
CA ILE A 475 -1.64 3.79 9.76
C ILE A 475 -1.05 2.57 9.04
N MET A 476 -1.80 1.47 8.94
CA MET A 476 -1.33 0.28 8.19
C MET A 476 -1.09 0.58 6.71
N ALA A 477 -1.93 1.40 6.10
CA ALA A 477 -1.74 1.82 4.71
C ALA A 477 -0.52 2.74 4.57
N ASP A 478 -0.36 3.70 5.49
CA ASP A 478 0.75 4.65 5.49
C ASP A 478 2.10 3.95 5.77
N ALA A 479 2.14 2.99 6.72
CA ALA A 479 3.34 2.20 7.01
C ALA A 479 3.80 1.39 5.79
N ASN A 480 2.88 0.74 5.10
CA ASN A 480 3.20 0.01 3.88
C ASN A 480 3.75 0.93 2.77
N MET A 481 3.21 2.14 2.64
CA MET A 481 3.72 3.12 1.68
C MET A 481 5.10 3.65 2.07
N SER A 482 5.31 3.95 3.35
CA SER A 482 6.60 4.43 3.86
C SER A 482 7.72 3.43 3.57
N VAL A 483 7.49 2.15 3.88
CA VAL A 483 8.49 1.07 3.67
C VAL A 483 8.88 0.89 2.20
N MET A 484 7.99 1.18 1.26
CA MET A 484 8.32 1.12 -0.17
C MET A 484 9.36 2.17 -0.59
N GLY A 485 9.47 3.28 0.14
CA GLY A 485 10.48 4.32 -0.09
C GLY A 485 11.88 3.94 0.41
N TYR A 486 12.05 2.83 1.15
CA TYR A 486 13.36 2.46 1.66
C TYR A 486 14.27 1.93 0.55
N PRO A 487 15.57 2.32 0.58
CA PRO A 487 16.55 1.81 -0.36
C PRO A 487 16.59 0.28 -0.37
N GLY A 488 16.63 -0.33 -1.55
CA GLY A 488 16.71 -1.78 -1.66
C GLY A 488 15.40 -2.56 -1.48
N PHE A 489 14.28 -1.90 -1.17
CA PHE A 489 12.97 -2.54 -0.95
C PHE A 489 12.60 -3.64 -1.97
N LEU A 490 12.92 -3.44 -3.24
CA LEU A 490 12.64 -4.42 -4.30
C LEU A 490 13.45 -5.73 -4.16
N GLY A 491 14.62 -5.66 -3.50
CA GLY A 491 15.45 -6.83 -3.21
C GLY A 491 15.06 -7.57 -1.92
N TRP A 492 14.19 -7.00 -1.10
CA TRP A 492 13.81 -7.61 0.17
C TRP A 492 12.88 -8.81 -0.02
N THR A 493 13.02 -9.82 0.85
CA THR A 493 12.05 -10.91 0.94
C THR A 493 10.70 -10.41 1.48
N TYR A 494 9.67 -11.24 1.39
CA TYR A 494 8.37 -10.91 1.97
C TYR A 494 8.47 -10.70 3.49
N GLU A 495 9.24 -11.54 4.20
CA GLU A 495 9.46 -11.40 5.63
C GLU A 495 10.14 -10.06 5.99
N GLN A 496 11.18 -9.68 5.25
CA GLN A 496 11.87 -8.39 5.45
C GLN A 496 10.92 -7.20 5.28
N ARG A 497 10.10 -7.22 4.24
CA ARG A 497 9.08 -6.17 4.02
C ARG A 497 8.02 -6.16 5.10
N THR A 498 7.56 -7.33 5.53
CA THR A 498 6.58 -7.46 6.61
C THR A 498 7.15 -6.94 7.92
N TYR A 499 8.39 -7.30 8.23
CA TYR A 499 9.10 -6.77 9.40
C TYR A 499 9.17 -5.25 9.38
N MET A 500 9.62 -4.65 8.28
CA MET A 500 9.75 -3.20 8.15
C MET A 500 8.39 -2.50 8.17
N ALA A 501 7.35 -3.08 7.57
CA ALA A 501 6.01 -2.53 7.62
C ALA A 501 5.41 -2.55 9.03
N ILE A 502 5.63 -3.61 9.79
CA ILE A 502 5.19 -3.71 11.20
C ILE A 502 5.99 -2.72 12.06
N ARG A 503 7.30 -2.57 11.82
CA ARG A 503 8.15 -1.59 12.52
C ARG A 503 7.67 -0.16 12.26
N GLU A 504 7.45 0.19 11.01
CA GLU A 504 6.93 1.50 10.61
C GLU A 504 5.53 1.75 11.17
N GLN A 505 4.68 0.73 11.18
CA GLN A 505 3.37 0.79 11.83
C GLN A 505 3.49 1.12 13.32
N ALA A 506 4.39 0.47 14.05
CA ALA A 506 4.63 0.74 15.46
C ALA A 506 5.05 2.20 15.70
N TYR A 507 5.97 2.71 14.88
CA TYR A 507 6.40 4.11 14.92
C TYR A 507 5.26 5.09 14.64
N LEU A 508 4.47 4.85 13.61
CA LEU A 508 3.35 5.73 13.24
C LEU A 508 2.22 5.71 14.28
N ILE A 509 1.94 4.57 14.92
CA ILE A 509 1.00 4.47 16.05
C ILE A 509 1.48 5.33 17.21
N ALA A 510 2.73 5.12 17.65
CA ALA A 510 3.31 5.88 18.74
C ALA A 510 3.29 7.39 18.45
N ARG A 511 3.66 7.79 17.25
CA ARG A 511 3.62 9.20 16.81
C ARG A 511 2.19 9.76 16.76
N ARG A 512 1.22 8.97 16.27
CA ARG A 512 -0.18 9.41 16.13
C ARG A 512 -0.81 9.78 17.48
N PHE A 513 -0.53 8.99 18.51
CA PHE A 513 -1.11 9.14 19.84
C PHE A 513 -0.17 9.82 20.84
N GLY A 514 1.06 10.13 20.44
CA GLY A 514 2.09 10.72 21.33
C GLY A 514 2.61 9.73 22.37
N TRP A 515 2.57 8.42 22.08
CA TRP A 515 3.09 7.37 22.97
C TRP A 515 4.61 7.26 22.87
N THR A 516 5.22 6.84 23.95
CA THR A 516 6.65 6.52 23.92
C THR A 516 6.87 5.13 23.34
N LEU A 517 7.87 5.00 22.50
CA LEU A 517 8.30 3.75 21.89
C LEU A 517 9.81 3.60 22.09
N GLU A 518 10.21 2.52 22.75
CA GLU A 518 11.60 2.17 23.01
C GLU A 518 11.94 0.83 22.34
N GLY A 519 13.17 0.63 21.92
CA GLY A 519 13.59 -0.63 21.31
C GLY A 519 15.09 -0.85 21.39
N GLY A 520 15.51 -2.12 21.39
CA GLY A 520 16.93 -2.49 21.42
C GLY A 520 17.15 -3.93 21.81
N LYS A 521 18.42 -4.33 21.89
CA LYS A 521 18.80 -5.65 22.43
C LYS A 521 18.51 -5.71 23.94
N LEU A 522 17.96 -6.84 24.39
CA LEU A 522 17.62 -7.07 25.79
C LEU A 522 18.86 -7.21 26.69
#